data_482e921624c04db0bf6805e7497c282a
#
_entry.id   482e921624c04db0bf6805e7497c282a
#
_cell.length_a   1.000
_cell.length_b   1.000
_cell.length_c   1.000
_cell.angle_alpha   90.00
_cell.angle_beta   90.00
_cell.angle_gamma   90.00
#
_symmetry.space_group_name_H-M   'P 1'
#
loop_
_entity.id
_entity.type
_entity.pdbx_description
1 polymer ?
#
loop_
_entity_poly.entity_id
_entity_poly.type
_entity_poly.pdbx_seq_one_letter_code
_entity_poly.pdbx_strand_id
1 'polypeptide(L)'
;EGYFESEKYFKDYRDDLLNEFSFKSNPNLENNMYKNIIETSNVVSIAFRTRRYTETDRDHLNKDMQLKTSDFESSTAQYIYRAIEFFKSKIDNPKFLIWSDNFEYLDKYFDPNLFTYVKNDNDNKIILDFFLMRQCKYFIVGPTTFHWWAAWLCDHDNKIIACPKNKNLNVSCNVDFWP
;
A
#
# COMPACT_ATOMS: atom_id res chain seq x y z
N GLU A 1 -3.62 14.56 21.22
CA GLU A 1 -3.85 13.34 20.41
C GLU A 1 -4.59 13.69 19.14
N GLY A 2 -4.20 13.12 18.01
CA GLY A 2 -4.83 13.34 16.72
C GLY A 2 -4.27 12.38 15.67
N TYR A 3 -4.93 12.30 14.54
CA TYR A 3 -4.51 11.42 13.43
C TYR A 3 -3.38 12.03 12.60
N PHE A 4 -3.09 13.33 12.74
CA PHE A 4 -2.03 14.06 12.03
C PHE A 4 -2.01 13.78 10.53
N GLU A 5 -3.17 13.86 9.90
CA GLU A 5 -3.39 13.52 8.50
C GLU A 5 -2.82 14.58 7.54
N SER A 6 -1.56 14.96 7.75
CA SER A 6 -0.81 15.84 6.85
C SER A 6 0.67 15.80 7.19
N GLU A 7 1.54 15.67 6.20
CA GLU A 7 2.99 15.75 6.39
C GLU A 7 3.45 17.12 6.90
N LYS A 8 2.65 18.18 6.76
CA LYS A 8 2.98 19.53 7.24
C LYS A 8 3.27 19.58 8.74
N TYR A 9 2.77 18.62 9.51
CA TYR A 9 3.05 18.54 10.95
C TYR A 9 4.47 18.05 11.27
N PHE A 10 5.14 17.34 10.36
CA PHE A 10 6.39 16.65 10.65
C PHE A 10 7.40 16.61 9.48
N LYS A 11 7.09 17.20 8.32
CA LYS A 11 8.00 17.19 7.15
C LYS A 11 9.37 17.82 7.45
N ASP A 12 9.42 18.82 8.32
CA ASP A 12 10.65 19.50 8.69
C ASP A 12 11.57 18.62 9.57
N TYR A 13 11.04 17.51 10.09
CA TYR A 13 11.76 16.49 10.88
C TYR A 13 11.95 15.19 10.08
N ARG A 14 11.95 15.28 8.74
CA ARG A 14 12.02 14.08 7.91
C ARG A 14 13.27 13.23 8.19
N ASP A 15 14.43 13.85 8.33
CA ASP A 15 15.69 13.16 8.58
C ASP A 15 15.69 12.47 9.95
N ASP A 16 15.16 13.15 10.97
CA ASP A 16 14.98 12.56 12.29
C ASP A 16 14.04 11.36 12.25
N LEU A 17 12.93 11.48 11.53
CA LEU A 17 11.96 10.38 11.37
C LEU A 17 12.54 9.22 10.55
N LEU A 18 13.33 9.48 9.51
CA LEU A 18 14.02 8.42 8.78
C LEU A 18 14.97 7.63 9.67
N ASN A 19 15.68 8.31 10.59
CA ASN A 19 16.55 7.68 11.58
C ASN A 19 15.75 6.89 12.63
N GLU A 20 14.72 7.49 13.22
CA GLU A 20 13.88 6.87 14.26
C GLU A 20 13.13 5.64 13.73
N PHE A 21 12.65 5.69 12.49
CA PHE A 21 12.00 4.56 11.80
C PHE A 21 12.98 3.69 11.01
N SER A 22 14.29 3.81 11.28
CA SER A 22 15.30 2.88 10.75
C SER A 22 15.13 1.51 11.41
N PHE A 23 15.38 0.46 10.64
CA PHE A 23 15.41 -0.88 11.22
C PHE A 23 16.73 -1.06 11.99
N LYS A 24 16.66 -1.43 13.26
CA LYS A 24 17.85 -1.70 14.11
C LYS A 24 18.70 -2.84 13.56
N SER A 25 18.08 -3.78 12.90
CA SER A 25 18.72 -4.83 12.09
C SER A 25 17.88 -5.05 10.86
N ASN A 26 18.52 -5.13 9.70
CA ASN A 26 17.80 -5.51 8.50
C ASN A 26 17.18 -6.89 8.70
N PRO A 27 15.89 -7.09 8.37
CA PRO A 27 15.30 -8.42 8.35
C PRO A 27 16.18 -9.34 7.49
N ASN A 28 16.40 -10.57 7.94
CA ASN A 28 17.09 -11.55 7.11
C ASN A 28 16.23 -11.83 5.87
N LEU A 29 16.68 -11.29 4.75
CA LEU A 29 16.01 -11.39 3.44
C LEU A 29 16.86 -12.17 2.44
N GLU A 30 17.84 -12.92 2.91
CA GLU A 30 18.54 -13.89 2.06
C GLU A 30 17.50 -14.85 1.48
N ASN A 31 17.47 -14.96 0.18
CA ASN A 31 16.49 -15.77 -0.56
C ASN A 31 15.03 -15.28 -0.53
N ASN A 32 14.74 -14.07 -0.07
CA ASN A 32 13.38 -13.52 -0.20
C ASN A 32 13.09 -13.16 -1.66
N MET A 33 12.12 -13.84 -2.27
CA MET A 33 11.77 -13.65 -3.68
C MET A 33 11.28 -12.24 -3.99
N TYR A 34 10.56 -11.60 -3.07
CA TYR A 34 10.01 -10.26 -3.27
C TYR A 34 11.11 -9.20 -3.25
N LYS A 35 12.09 -9.35 -2.35
CA LYS A 35 13.29 -8.49 -2.35
C LYS A 35 14.00 -8.56 -3.69
N ASN A 36 14.24 -9.77 -4.20
CA ASN A 36 14.90 -9.95 -5.50
C ASN A 36 14.10 -9.28 -6.65
N ILE A 37 12.77 -9.40 -6.65
CA ILE A 37 11.93 -8.74 -7.65
C ILE A 37 12.05 -7.21 -7.53
N ILE A 38 12.05 -6.65 -6.31
CA ILE A 38 12.16 -5.21 -6.06
C ILE A 38 13.52 -4.68 -6.54
N GLU A 39 14.61 -5.38 -6.29
CA GLU A 39 15.96 -4.98 -6.67
C GLU A 39 16.24 -5.11 -8.18
N THR A 40 15.57 -6.02 -8.86
CA THR A 40 15.87 -6.33 -10.28
C THR A 40 14.83 -5.81 -11.28
N SER A 41 13.76 -5.18 -10.81
CA SER A 41 12.64 -4.75 -11.66
C SER A 41 12.10 -3.38 -11.24
N ASN A 42 11.38 -2.75 -12.15
CA ASN A 42 10.62 -1.54 -11.89
C ASN A 42 9.31 -1.90 -11.15
N VAL A 43 9.39 -2.02 -9.84
CA VAL A 43 8.25 -2.44 -9.02
C VAL A 43 7.37 -1.26 -8.65
N VAL A 44 6.06 -1.42 -8.86
CA VAL A 44 5.00 -0.57 -8.33
C VAL A 44 4.35 -1.27 -7.15
N SER A 45 4.50 -0.70 -5.96
CA SER A 45 3.89 -1.16 -4.71
C SER A 45 2.43 -0.76 -4.66
N ILE A 46 1.55 -1.72 -4.41
CA ILE A 46 0.10 -1.51 -4.32
C ILE A 46 -0.39 -2.05 -2.99
N ALA A 47 -1.13 -1.25 -2.22
CA ALA A 47 -1.85 -1.76 -1.05
C ALA A 47 -3.35 -1.82 -1.31
N PHE A 48 -3.93 -2.98 -1.05
CA PHE A 48 -5.35 -3.20 -1.18
C PHE A 48 -5.92 -3.76 0.13
N ARG A 49 -6.74 -2.96 0.79
CA ARG A 49 -7.42 -3.38 2.02
C ARG A 49 -8.76 -3.99 1.68
N THR A 50 -8.99 -5.18 2.21
CA THR A 50 -10.27 -5.87 2.13
C THR A 50 -11.06 -5.69 3.45
N ARG A 51 -12.32 -6.10 3.45
CA ARG A 51 -13.17 -6.21 4.65
C ARG A 51 -13.20 -4.98 5.58
N ARG A 52 -12.97 -3.77 5.05
CA ARG A 52 -12.87 -2.54 5.86
C ARG A 52 -14.03 -2.31 6.84
N TYR A 53 -15.23 -2.74 6.48
CA TYR A 53 -16.43 -2.56 7.29
C TYR A 53 -17.00 -3.89 7.81
N THR A 54 -16.28 -5.00 7.60
CA THR A 54 -16.68 -6.35 8.01
C THR A 54 -15.52 -7.05 8.74
N GLU A 55 -14.75 -6.31 9.54
CA GLU A 55 -13.57 -6.84 10.24
C GLU A 55 -13.96 -7.72 11.43
N THR A 56 -15.14 -7.51 12.03
CA THR A 56 -15.64 -8.33 13.12
C THR A 56 -16.70 -9.31 12.66
N ASP A 57 -16.84 -10.44 13.35
CA ASP A 57 -17.87 -11.45 13.05
C ASP A 57 -19.29 -10.87 13.07
N ARG A 58 -19.53 -9.88 13.94
CA ARG A 58 -20.81 -9.18 14.02
C ARG A 58 -21.09 -8.36 12.76
N ASP A 59 -20.08 -7.69 12.23
CA ASP A 59 -20.20 -6.86 11.03
C ASP A 59 -20.35 -7.71 9.78
N HIS A 60 -19.76 -8.90 9.76
CA HIS A 60 -19.91 -9.88 8.67
C HIS A 60 -21.37 -10.29 8.43
N LEU A 61 -22.20 -10.32 9.46
CA LEU A 61 -23.62 -10.67 9.34
C LEU A 61 -24.48 -9.48 8.93
N ASN A 62 -23.94 -8.26 8.92
CA ASN A 62 -24.67 -7.05 8.57
C ASN A 62 -24.58 -6.77 7.06
N LYS A 63 -25.73 -6.88 6.35
CA LYS A 63 -25.82 -6.67 4.92
C LYS A 63 -25.37 -5.27 4.47
N ASP A 64 -25.66 -4.23 5.24
CA ASP A 64 -25.27 -2.86 4.91
C ASP A 64 -23.75 -2.71 4.99
N MET A 65 -23.08 -3.35 5.95
CA MET A 65 -21.63 -3.36 6.07
C MET A 65 -20.96 -4.17 4.96
N GLN A 66 -21.58 -5.28 4.54
CA GLN A 66 -21.13 -6.04 3.38
C GLN A 66 -21.20 -5.21 2.08
N LEU A 67 -22.30 -4.49 1.87
CA LEU A 67 -22.44 -3.60 0.71
C LEU A 67 -21.41 -2.47 0.72
N LYS A 68 -21.24 -1.80 1.87
CA LYS A 68 -20.20 -0.75 2.02
C LYS A 68 -18.81 -1.28 1.77
N THR A 69 -18.50 -2.49 2.23
CA THR A 69 -17.22 -3.17 1.97
C THR A 69 -17.02 -3.42 0.49
N SER A 70 -18.02 -3.99 -0.18
CA SER A 70 -17.97 -4.27 -1.62
C SER A 70 -17.80 -3.00 -2.47
N ASP A 71 -18.52 -1.94 -2.12
CA ASP A 71 -18.40 -0.64 -2.80
C ASP A 71 -17.02 -0.02 -2.59
N PHE A 72 -16.49 -0.09 -1.38
CA PHE A 72 -15.14 0.37 -1.05
C PHE A 72 -14.08 -0.40 -1.84
N GLU A 73 -14.13 -1.73 -1.84
CA GLU A 73 -13.20 -2.59 -2.56
C GLU A 73 -13.26 -2.33 -4.07
N SER A 74 -14.46 -2.27 -4.64
CA SER A 74 -14.68 -2.01 -6.07
C SER A 74 -14.15 -0.64 -6.48
N SER A 75 -14.44 0.40 -5.69
CA SER A 75 -13.98 1.77 -5.95
C SER A 75 -12.45 1.88 -5.84
N THR A 76 -11.86 1.17 -4.86
CA THR A 76 -10.40 1.12 -4.66
C THR A 76 -9.74 0.40 -5.84
N ALA A 77 -10.28 -0.74 -6.27
CA ALA A 77 -9.76 -1.47 -7.43
C ALA A 77 -9.80 -0.62 -8.71
N GLN A 78 -10.91 0.08 -8.97
CA GLN A 78 -11.02 1.00 -10.11
C GLN A 78 -9.97 2.12 -10.07
N TYR A 79 -9.72 2.69 -8.90
CA TYR A 79 -8.66 3.67 -8.71
C TYR A 79 -7.29 3.07 -9.04
N ILE A 80 -6.98 1.88 -8.51
CA ILE A 80 -5.72 1.18 -8.73
C ILE A 80 -5.51 0.93 -10.23
N TYR A 81 -6.50 0.45 -10.95
CA TYR A 81 -6.38 0.22 -12.40
C TYR A 81 -6.10 1.51 -13.19
N ARG A 82 -6.74 2.63 -12.83
CA ARG A 82 -6.40 3.93 -13.46
C ARG A 82 -4.96 4.34 -13.17
N ALA A 83 -4.48 4.13 -11.94
CA ALA A 83 -3.09 4.42 -11.59
C ALA A 83 -2.11 3.48 -12.31
N ILE A 84 -2.45 2.21 -12.51
CA ILE A 84 -1.65 1.25 -13.28
C ILE A 84 -1.44 1.74 -14.72
N GLU A 85 -2.48 2.23 -15.39
CA GLU A 85 -2.33 2.75 -16.75
C GLU A 85 -1.40 3.98 -16.80
N PHE A 86 -1.45 4.84 -15.77
CA PHE A 86 -0.48 5.92 -15.62
C PHE A 86 0.95 5.37 -15.49
N PHE A 87 1.20 4.39 -14.62
CA PHE A 87 2.54 3.83 -14.45
C PHE A 87 3.05 3.10 -15.70
N LYS A 88 2.20 2.34 -16.39
CA LYS A 88 2.54 1.72 -17.67
C LYS A 88 2.96 2.74 -18.75
N SER A 89 2.41 3.96 -18.71
CA SER A 89 2.78 5.04 -19.63
C SER A 89 4.09 5.74 -19.28
N LYS A 90 4.62 5.56 -18.06
CA LYS A 90 5.79 6.29 -17.53
C LYS A 90 7.00 5.41 -17.26
N ILE A 91 6.79 4.12 -17.09
CA ILE A 91 7.81 3.19 -16.60
C ILE A 91 7.88 1.99 -17.53
N ASP A 92 9.08 1.65 -17.95
CA ASP A 92 9.32 0.49 -18.80
C ASP A 92 9.09 -0.79 -18.01
N ASN A 93 8.20 -1.64 -18.51
CA ASN A 93 7.92 -2.98 -18.01
C ASN A 93 7.70 -3.03 -16.49
N PRO A 94 6.74 -2.23 -15.93
CA PRO A 94 6.48 -2.21 -14.51
C PRO A 94 5.92 -3.54 -14.02
N LYS A 95 6.40 -3.99 -12.86
CA LYS A 95 5.85 -5.13 -12.14
C LYS A 95 5.02 -4.64 -10.96
N PHE A 96 3.86 -5.28 -10.75
CA PHE A 96 2.90 -4.87 -9.74
C PHE A 96 2.89 -5.87 -8.58
N LEU A 97 3.32 -5.40 -7.40
CA LEU A 97 3.28 -6.17 -6.16
C LEU A 97 2.12 -5.67 -5.31
N ILE A 98 1.24 -6.59 -4.88
CA ILE A 98 0.08 -6.28 -4.05
C ILE A 98 0.28 -6.82 -2.65
N TRP A 99 0.19 -5.92 -1.68
CA TRP A 99 0.04 -6.22 -0.26
C TRP A 99 -1.43 -6.10 0.14
N SER A 100 -1.90 -7.06 0.92
CA SER A 100 -3.27 -7.08 1.43
C SER A 100 -3.31 -7.62 2.84
N ASP A 101 -4.30 -7.19 3.61
CA ASP A 101 -4.64 -7.74 4.91
C ASP A 101 -5.29 -9.13 4.82
N ASN A 102 -5.91 -9.43 3.68
CA ASN A 102 -6.47 -10.74 3.37
C ASN A 102 -6.36 -11.01 1.86
N PHE A 103 -5.96 -12.23 1.51
CA PHE A 103 -5.81 -12.67 0.12
C PHE A 103 -6.97 -13.53 -0.37
N GLU A 104 -7.93 -13.83 0.51
CA GLU A 104 -9.15 -14.51 0.12
C GLU A 104 -9.94 -13.63 -0.85
N TYR A 105 -10.34 -14.20 -1.97
CA TYR A 105 -11.07 -13.48 -3.05
C TYR A 105 -10.34 -12.28 -3.68
N LEU A 106 -9.04 -12.11 -3.45
CA LEU A 106 -8.28 -11.02 -4.06
C LEU A 106 -8.25 -11.14 -5.60
N ASP A 107 -8.28 -12.36 -6.11
CA ASP A 107 -8.37 -12.70 -7.54
C ASP A 107 -9.65 -12.18 -8.23
N LYS A 108 -10.69 -11.91 -7.46
CA LYS A 108 -11.89 -11.20 -7.96
C LYS A 108 -11.55 -9.81 -8.52
N TYR A 109 -10.52 -9.18 -7.98
CA TYR A 109 -10.12 -7.81 -8.34
C TYR A 109 -8.82 -7.76 -9.15
N PHE A 110 -7.90 -8.69 -8.92
CA PHE A 110 -6.55 -8.65 -9.49
C PHE A 110 -6.13 -10.04 -9.98
N ASP A 111 -5.91 -10.18 -11.28
CA ASP A 111 -5.47 -11.44 -11.89
C ASP A 111 -4.07 -11.83 -11.38
N PRO A 112 -3.88 -13.00 -10.74
CA PRO A 112 -2.60 -13.46 -10.22
C PRO A 112 -1.52 -13.69 -11.30
N ASN A 113 -1.90 -13.74 -12.59
CA ASN A 113 -0.96 -13.79 -13.69
C ASN A 113 -0.31 -12.42 -13.99
N LEU A 114 -0.98 -11.33 -13.62
CA LEU A 114 -0.53 -9.96 -13.85
C LEU A 114 0.03 -9.29 -12.59
N PHE A 115 -0.36 -9.79 -11.42
CA PHE A 115 -0.02 -9.22 -10.12
C PHE A 115 0.69 -10.24 -9.24
N THR A 116 1.78 -9.84 -8.63
CA THR A 116 2.44 -10.65 -7.60
C THR A 116 1.85 -10.34 -6.24
N TYR A 117 1.19 -11.31 -5.62
CA TYR A 117 0.68 -11.18 -4.26
C TYR A 117 1.79 -11.41 -3.25
N VAL A 118 2.05 -10.41 -2.39
CA VAL A 118 3.12 -10.52 -1.39
C VAL A 118 2.58 -11.21 -0.14
N LYS A 119 2.86 -12.51 -0.04
CA LYS A 119 2.44 -13.36 1.08
C LYS A 119 3.67 -13.74 1.90
N ASN A 120 3.88 -13.04 3.01
CA ASN A 120 4.90 -13.37 3.98
C ASN A 120 4.24 -14.13 5.15
N ASP A 121 4.67 -15.37 5.41
CA ASP A 121 4.04 -16.29 6.38
C ASP A 121 4.92 -16.47 7.63
N ASN A 122 5.65 -15.44 8.05
CA ASN A 122 6.44 -15.50 9.27
C ASN A 122 5.85 -14.61 10.39
N ASP A 123 6.31 -14.82 11.62
CA ASP A 123 5.84 -14.08 12.80
C ASP A 123 6.07 -12.57 12.71
N ASN A 124 7.02 -12.16 11.88
CA ASN A 124 7.38 -10.75 11.65
C ASN A 124 6.85 -10.20 10.32
N LYS A 125 5.83 -10.82 9.73
CA LYS A 125 5.32 -10.47 8.40
C LYS A 125 5.01 -8.97 8.23
N ILE A 126 4.42 -8.33 9.25
CA ILE A 126 4.05 -6.90 9.20
C ILE A 126 5.31 -6.02 9.06
N ILE A 127 6.34 -6.32 9.84
CA ILE A 127 7.62 -5.60 9.79
C ILE A 127 8.31 -5.84 8.45
N LEU A 128 8.29 -7.09 7.99
CA LEU A 128 8.86 -7.49 6.71
C LEU A 128 8.14 -6.83 5.53
N ASP A 129 6.82 -6.82 5.54
CA ASP A 129 6.00 -6.15 4.53
C ASP A 129 6.33 -4.65 4.48
N PHE A 130 6.40 -3.99 5.63
CA PHE A 130 6.75 -2.58 5.72
C PHE A 130 8.16 -2.30 5.20
N PHE A 131 9.13 -3.16 5.55
CA PHE A 131 10.50 -3.05 5.05
C PHE A 131 10.54 -3.17 3.53
N LEU A 132 9.90 -4.19 2.96
CA LEU A 132 9.86 -4.41 1.51
C LEU A 132 9.13 -3.28 0.76
N MET A 133 8.01 -2.80 1.30
CA MET A 133 7.30 -1.65 0.72
C MET A 133 8.21 -0.42 0.62
N ARG A 134 8.99 -0.11 1.66
CA ARG A 134 9.91 1.03 1.66
C ARG A 134 11.05 0.92 0.63
N GLN A 135 11.39 -0.29 0.19
CA GLN A 135 12.39 -0.51 -0.85
C GLN A 135 11.84 -0.27 -2.27
N CYS A 136 10.53 -0.18 -2.43
CA CYS A 136 9.92 0.14 -3.71
C CYS A 136 10.12 1.63 -4.05
N LYS A 137 10.18 1.93 -5.35
CA LYS A 137 10.33 3.30 -5.85
C LYS A 137 9.00 3.92 -6.29
N TYR A 138 8.03 3.09 -6.64
CA TYR A 138 6.76 3.52 -7.19
C TYR A 138 5.62 2.99 -6.34
N PHE A 139 4.60 3.82 -6.11
CA PHE A 139 3.52 3.52 -5.18
C PHE A 139 2.15 3.87 -5.76
N ILE A 140 1.20 2.96 -5.61
CA ILE A 140 -0.23 3.24 -5.71
C ILE A 140 -0.77 3.11 -4.30
N VAL A 141 -0.84 4.24 -3.60
CA VAL A 141 -1.21 4.26 -2.19
C VAL A 141 -2.70 4.01 -2.04
N GLY A 142 -3.04 2.94 -1.34
CA GLY A 142 -4.41 2.65 -0.94
C GLY A 142 -4.84 3.52 0.25
N PRO A 143 -6.12 3.50 0.63
CA PRO A 143 -6.65 4.28 1.75
C PRO A 143 -6.26 3.66 3.10
N THR A 144 -4.97 3.50 3.35
CA THR A 144 -4.39 2.96 4.58
C THR A 144 -3.18 3.78 5.02
N THR A 145 -3.07 4.05 6.30
CA THR A 145 -1.92 4.77 6.87
C THR A 145 -0.63 3.95 6.81
N PHE A 146 -0.71 2.64 6.85
CA PHE A 146 0.45 1.75 6.81
C PHE A 146 1.24 1.91 5.51
N HIS A 147 0.56 1.81 4.36
CA HIS A 147 1.19 1.99 3.05
C HIS A 147 1.58 3.46 2.78
N TRP A 148 0.80 4.40 3.31
CA TRP A 148 1.12 5.82 3.27
C TRP A 148 2.49 6.09 3.92
N TRP A 149 2.70 5.57 5.14
CA TRP A 149 3.99 5.71 5.83
C TRP A 149 5.13 5.03 5.10
N ALA A 150 4.91 3.85 4.50
CA ALA A 150 5.93 3.18 3.70
C ALA A 150 6.36 4.06 2.50
N ALA A 151 5.41 4.66 1.79
CA ALA A 151 5.68 5.56 0.68
C ALA A 151 6.35 6.87 1.15
N TRP A 152 5.93 7.43 2.28
CA TRP A 152 6.51 8.65 2.83
C TRP A 152 7.95 8.44 3.29
N LEU A 153 8.23 7.34 4.00
CA LEU A 153 9.56 6.95 4.51
C LEU A 153 10.46 6.32 3.45
N CYS A 154 9.98 6.07 2.25
CA CYS A 154 10.83 5.66 1.13
C CYS A 154 11.82 6.78 0.79
N ASP A 155 13.11 6.44 0.69
CA ASP A 155 14.21 7.39 0.50
C ASP A 155 14.77 7.38 -0.93
N HIS A 156 13.96 7.02 -1.90
CA HIS A 156 14.33 7.14 -3.31
C HIS A 156 14.05 8.56 -3.83
N ASP A 157 15.07 9.23 -4.37
CA ASP A 157 14.99 10.61 -4.88
C ASP A 157 13.91 10.84 -5.94
N ASN A 158 13.68 9.86 -6.80
CA ASN A 158 12.75 9.95 -7.92
C ASN A 158 11.52 9.04 -7.72
N LYS A 159 11.04 8.93 -6.48
CA LYS A 159 9.82 8.16 -6.22
C LYS A 159 8.60 8.81 -6.87
N ILE A 160 7.70 7.98 -7.36
CA ILE A 160 6.42 8.43 -7.91
C ILE A 160 5.31 7.77 -7.10
N ILE A 161 4.38 8.61 -6.61
CA ILE A 161 3.29 8.17 -5.76
C ILE A 161 1.97 8.57 -6.40
N ALA A 162 1.11 7.61 -6.68
CA ALA A 162 -0.28 7.83 -7.05
C ALA A 162 -1.18 7.76 -5.81
N CYS A 163 -2.06 8.74 -5.64
CA CYS A 163 -2.98 8.87 -4.52
C CYS A 163 -4.43 8.98 -5.00
N PRO A 164 -5.40 8.43 -4.26
CA PRO A 164 -6.80 8.57 -4.61
C PRO A 164 -7.28 9.99 -4.33
N LYS A 165 -7.95 10.62 -5.31
CA LYS A 165 -8.61 11.92 -5.13
C LYS A 165 -10.11 11.81 -4.77
N ASN A 166 -10.62 10.59 -4.65
CA ASN A 166 -12.06 10.37 -4.61
C ASN A 166 -12.61 10.42 -3.18
N LYS A 167 -13.56 11.33 -2.96
CA LYS A 167 -14.33 11.43 -1.71
C LYS A 167 -15.08 10.14 -1.34
N ASN A 168 -15.42 9.31 -2.33
CA ASN A 168 -16.14 8.05 -2.11
C ASN A 168 -15.29 6.96 -1.44
N LEU A 169 -13.98 7.14 -1.32
CA LEU A 169 -13.11 6.17 -0.65
C LEU A 169 -13.04 6.36 0.88
N ASN A 170 -13.82 7.29 1.46
CA ASN A 170 -13.79 7.61 2.89
C ASN A 170 -12.36 7.85 3.42
N VAL A 171 -11.52 8.41 2.59
CA VAL A 171 -10.20 8.89 2.99
C VAL A 171 -10.28 10.37 3.28
N SER A 172 -9.35 10.88 4.04
CA SER A 172 -9.24 12.31 4.28
C SER A 172 -9.32 13.06 2.95
N CYS A 173 -10.23 14.03 2.88
CA CYS A 173 -10.31 14.95 1.75
C CYS A 173 -9.25 16.05 1.85
N ASN A 174 -8.43 16.04 2.88
CA ASN A 174 -7.32 16.95 3.04
C ASN A 174 -6.28 16.64 1.96
N VAL A 175 -6.04 17.61 1.08
CA VAL A 175 -5.04 17.49 0.02
C VAL A 175 -3.62 17.32 0.56
N ASP A 176 -3.41 17.73 1.81
CA ASP A 176 -2.14 17.63 2.51
C ASP A 176 -1.90 16.25 3.16
N PHE A 177 -2.89 15.36 3.11
CA PHE A 177 -2.78 14.00 3.67
C PHE A 177 -1.83 13.11 2.86
N TRP A 178 -1.71 13.35 1.56
CA TRP A 178 -0.97 12.47 0.66
C TRP A 178 0.49 12.90 0.53
N PRO A 179 1.42 11.93 0.58
CA PRO A 179 2.86 12.20 0.49
C PRO A 179 3.31 12.65 -0.88
#